data_5368decd6d2be200d971f0f80a3c7865
#
_entry.id   5368decd6d2be200d971f0f80a3c7865
#
_cell.length_a   1.000
_cell.length_b   1.000
_cell.length_c   1.000
_cell.angle_alpha   90.00
_cell.angle_beta   90.00
_cell.angle_gamma   90.00
#
_symmetry.space_group_name_H-M   'P 1'
#
loop_
_entity.id
_entity.type
_entity.pdbx_description
1 polymer ?
#
loop_
_entity_poly.entity_id
_entity_poly.type
_entity_poly.pdbx_seq_one_letter_code
_entity_poly.pdbx_strand_id
1 'polypeptide(L)'
;MRSPRARDRRPLRSFASLFVCAAWLACGTATAGTLQGTATYRERVALPPDAVFEAELQDVSKAGAPAVVLGRARLDPAGQPPFRFAIAYDDAAVKAGHRYTVRATVKHQGRLTCTTDTHHPVLDGRNVIVSPVAVKAFT
;
A
#
# COMPACT_ATOMS: atom_id res chain seq x y z
N MET A 1 84.85 17.64 33.52
CA MET A 1 84.43 18.94 32.94
C MET A 1 83.28 18.74 31.94
N ARG A 2 82.17 19.39 32.19
CA ARG A 2 81.06 19.67 31.38
C ARG A 2 80.30 18.47 30.76
N SER A 3 79.22 18.08 31.43
CA SER A 3 78.12 17.30 30.90
C SER A 3 77.29 18.14 29.93
N PRO A 4 76.81 17.59 28.86
CA PRO A 4 75.64 18.13 28.18
C PRO A 4 74.40 17.33 28.48
N ARG A 5 73.38 18.05 28.80
CA ARG A 5 72.03 17.70 29.15
C ARG A 5 71.32 16.82 28.09
N ALA A 6 70.83 15.70 28.56
CA ALA A 6 69.84 14.92 27.85
C ALA A 6 68.55 15.73 27.72
N ARG A 7 68.10 15.93 26.48
CA ARG A 7 66.75 16.47 26.16
C ARG A 7 65.75 15.34 26.24
N ASP A 8 64.97 15.41 27.25
CA ASP A 8 63.79 14.59 27.44
C ASP A 8 62.75 14.94 26.34
N ARG A 9 62.56 14.07 25.37
CA ARG A 9 61.51 14.17 24.35
C ARG A 9 60.31 13.36 24.82
N ARG A 10 59.37 14.02 25.44
CA ARG A 10 58.05 13.42 25.73
C ARG A 10 57.29 13.17 24.44
N PRO A 11 56.77 11.95 24.18
CA PRO A 11 55.91 11.72 23.07
C PRO A 11 54.53 12.30 23.37
N LEU A 12 54.06 13.19 22.49
CA LEU A 12 52.66 13.62 22.44
C LEU A 12 51.77 12.41 22.19
N ARG A 13 50.98 12.05 23.17
CA ARG A 13 49.91 11.11 22.99
C ARG A 13 48.76 11.84 22.29
N SER A 14 48.62 11.61 20.98
CA SER A 14 47.42 11.96 20.21
C SER A 14 46.24 11.13 20.72
N PHE A 15 45.35 11.76 21.43
CA PHE A 15 44.02 11.22 21.68
C PHE A 15 43.22 11.37 20.40
N ALA A 16 43.15 10.32 19.60
CA ALA A 16 42.20 10.22 18.54
C ALA A 16 40.82 9.96 19.17
N SER A 17 40.03 11.02 19.30
CA SER A 17 38.62 10.91 19.62
C SER A 17 37.89 10.26 18.44
N LEU A 18 37.61 8.98 18.57
CA LEU A 18 36.64 8.31 17.72
C LEU A 18 35.24 8.83 18.09
N PHE A 19 34.74 9.78 17.30
CA PHE A 19 33.31 10.10 17.25
C PHE A 19 32.60 8.94 16.55
N VAL A 20 32.09 8.02 17.33
CA VAL A 20 31.08 7.04 16.84
C VAL A 20 29.80 7.80 16.66
N CYS A 21 29.54 8.26 15.45
CA CYS A 21 28.22 8.71 15.02
C CYS A 21 27.31 7.48 14.97
N ALA A 22 26.63 7.19 16.06
CA ALA A 22 25.50 6.27 16.05
C ALA A 22 24.37 6.94 15.27
N ALA A 23 24.33 6.71 13.96
CA ALA A 23 23.18 7.00 13.14
C ALA A 23 22.04 6.06 13.57
N TRP A 24 21.17 6.55 14.42
CA TRP A 24 19.89 5.90 14.70
C TRP A 24 19.05 5.98 13.44
N LEU A 25 19.09 4.93 12.63
CA LEU A 25 18.07 4.68 11.64
C LEU A 25 16.77 4.43 12.42
N ALA A 26 15.96 5.47 12.58
CA ALA A 26 14.57 5.35 12.95
C ALA A 26 13.89 4.62 11.79
N CYS A 27 13.90 3.29 11.82
CA CYS A 27 13.08 2.46 10.98
C CYS A 27 11.64 2.68 11.47
N GLY A 28 10.97 3.69 10.88
CA GLY A 28 9.55 3.89 11.10
C GLY A 28 8.85 2.61 10.67
N THR A 29 8.28 1.89 11.62
CA THR A 29 7.41 0.75 11.32
C THR A 29 6.17 1.30 10.64
N ALA A 30 6.13 1.23 9.30
CA ALA A 30 4.91 1.47 8.56
C ALA A 30 3.90 0.40 9.00
N THR A 31 2.84 0.82 9.68
CA THR A 31 1.76 -0.08 10.07
C THR A 31 0.97 -0.38 8.79
N ALA A 32 1.03 -1.63 8.34
CA ALA A 32 0.30 -2.07 7.16
C ALA A 32 -1.09 -2.55 7.58
N GLY A 33 -2.13 -1.93 7.02
CA GLY A 33 -3.50 -2.41 7.09
C GLY A 33 -3.79 -3.39 5.96
N THR A 34 -4.79 -4.23 6.15
CA THR A 34 -5.30 -5.12 5.10
C THR A 34 -6.81 -5.01 5.02
N LEU A 35 -7.32 -4.61 3.87
CA LEU A 35 -8.74 -4.59 3.56
C LEU A 35 -9.11 -5.87 2.84
N GLN A 36 -9.94 -6.70 3.46
CA GLN A 36 -10.48 -7.90 2.85
C GLN A 36 -11.90 -7.65 2.32
N GLY A 37 -12.20 -8.24 1.18
CA GLY A 37 -13.51 -8.10 0.58
C GLY A 37 -13.85 -9.22 -0.36
N THR A 38 -15.10 -9.17 -0.83
CA THR A 38 -15.62 -10.11 -1.83
C THR A 38 -16.32 -9.30 -2.91
N ALA A 39 -16.02 -9.59 -4.17
CA ALA A 39 -16.70 -8.99 -5.32
C ALA A 39 -17.51 -10.04 -6.06
N THR A 40 -18.67 -9.66 -6.53
CA THR A 40 -19.54 -10.51 -7.34
C THR A 40 -20.27 -9.69 -8.38
N TYR A 41 -20.77 -10.34 -9.41
CA TYR A 41 -21.69 -9.75 -10.39
C TYR A 41 -22.97 -10.59 -10.47
N ARG A 42 -24.06 -9.95 -10.90
CA ARG A 42 -25.38 -10.58 -10.94
C ARG A 42 -25.63 -11.34 -12.22
N GLU A 43 -24.97 -10.97 -13.27
CA GLU A 43 -25.11 -11.58 -14.59
C GLU A 43 -24.58 -13.02 -14.57
N ARG A 44 -25.32 -13.94 -15.15
CA ARG A 44 -24.94 -15.35 -15.28
C ARG A 44 -24.03 -15.56 -16.50
N VAL A 45 -22.91 -14.87 -16.52
CA VAL A 45 -21.91 -14.97 -17.57
C VAL A 45 -20.66 -15.62 -16.99
N ALA A 46 -20.22 -16.71 -17.61
CA ALA A 46 -18.94 -17.32 -17.25
C ALA A 46 -17.79 -16.44 -17.77
N LEU A 47 -16.83 -16.17 -16.92
CA LEU A 47 -15.62 -15.47 -17.35
C LEU A 47 -14.71 -16.39 -18.15
N PRO A 48 -13.98 -15.84 -19.14
CA PRO A 48 -12.90 -16.55 -19.79
C PRO A 48 -11.84 -17.01 -18.77
N PRO A 49 -11.15 -18.14 -19.02
CA PRO A 49 -10.18 -18.70 -18.07
C PRO A 49 -8.95 -17.82 -17.84
N ASP A 50 -8.67 -16.91 -18.75
CA ASP A 50 -7.57 -15.93 -18.69
C ASP A 50 -8.01 -14.52 -18.26
N ALA A 51 -9.22 -14.39 -17.71
CA ALA A 51 -9.66 -13.12 -17.14
C ALA A 51 -8.86 -12.76 -15.90
N VAL A 52 -8.63 -11.48 -15.70
CA VAL A 52 -7.91 -10.91 -14.57
C VAL A 52 -8.83 -10.01 -13.76
N PHE A 53 -8.89 -10.25 -12.46
CA PHE A 53 -9.59 -9.39 -11.49
C PHE A 53 -8.62 -8.46 -10.81
N GLU A 54 -8.97 -7.19 -10.71
CA GLU A 54 -8.24 -6.18 -9.94
C GLU A 54 -9.20 -5.42 -9.03
N ALA A 55 -8.79 -5.20 -7.80
CA ALA A 55 -9.47 -4.34 -6.85
C ALA A 55 -8.51 -3.25 -6.37
N GLU A 56 -8.98 -2.02 -6.32
CA GLU A 56 -8.20 -0.86 -5.87
C GLU A 56 -8.90 -0.18 -4.70
N LEU A 57 -8.13 0.12 -3.65
CA LEU A 57 -8.54 1.04 -2.60
C LEU A 57 -8.18 2.46 -3.02
N GLN A 58 -9.17 3.33 -3.13
CA GLN A 58 -9.01 4.69 -3.64
C GLN A 58 -9.51 5.71 -2.63
N ASP A 59 -8.76 6.82 -2.50
CA ASP A 59 -9.21 8.04 -1.85
C ASP A 59 -9.93 8.92 -2.89
N VAL A 60 -11.20 9.19 -2.64
CA VAL A 60 -12.08 9.98 -3.51
C VAL A 60 -12.54 11.28 -2.84
N SER A 61 -11.80 11.77 -1.88
CA SER A 61 -12.17 12.94 -1.06
C SER A 61 -12.22 14.23 -1.85
N LYS A 62 -11.38 14.37 -2.88
CA LYS A 62 -11.32 15.58 -3.71
C LYS A 62 -12.27 15.47 -4.90
N ALA A 63 -13.37 16.21 -4.85
CA ALA A 63 -14.27 16.33 -5.98
C ALA A 63 -13.55 16.96 -7.20
N GLY A 64 -13.76 16.37 -8.39
CA GLY A 64 -13.16 16.86 -9.63
C GLY A 64 -11.68 16.55 -9.83
N ALA A 65 -11.05 15.85 -8.88
CA ALA A 65 -9.66 15.37 -9.01
C ALA A 65 -9.64 13.85 -9.23
N PRO A 66 -8.59 13.32 -9.88
CA PRO A 66 -8.38 11.89 -9.97
C PRO A 66 -8.30 11.24 -8.59
N ALA A 67 -8.87 10.04 -8.45
CA ALA A 67 -8.76 9.26 -7.22
C ALA A 67 -7.30 8.86 -6.97
N VAL A 68 -6.89 8.88 -5.70
CA VAL A 68 -5.57 8.41 -5.29
C VAL A 68 -5.65 6.96 -4.87
N VAL A 69 -4.88 6.09 -5.51
CA VAL A 69 -4.86 4.65 -5.18
C VAL A 69 -3.94 4.42 -3.99
N LEU A 70 -4.49 3.82 -2.92
CA LEU A 70 -3.75 3.50 -1.71
C LEU A 70 -3.22 2.06 -1.71
N GLY A 71 -3.90 1.17 -2.41
CA GLY A 71 -3.50 -0.23 -2.51
C GLY A 71 -4.27 -0.96 -3.60
N ARG A 72 -3.75 -2.11 -4.01
CA ARG A 72 -4.32 -2.96 -5.07
C ARG A 72 -4.26 -4.42 -4.69
N ALA A 73 -5.24 -5.17 -5.16
CA ALA A 73 -5.23 -6.62 -5.17
C ALA A 73 -5.49 -7.11 -6.59
N ARG A 74 -4.82 -8.18 -6.99
CA ARG A 74 -4.95 -8.79 -8.32
C ARG A 74 -5.11 -10.29 -8.19
N LEU A 75 -6.08 -10.83 -8.91
CA LEU A 75 -6.25 -12.26 -9.10
C LEU A 75 -6.04 -12.59 -10.58
N ASP A 76 -5.04 -13.40 -10.86
CA ASP A 76 -4.66 -13.78 -12.21
C ASP A 76 -4.25 -15.27 -12.24
N PRO A 77 -5.09 -16.13 -12.79
CA PRO A 77 -6.41 -15.87 -13.34
C PRO A 77 -7.46 -15.54 -12.28
N ALA A 78 -8.48 -14.78 -12.66
CA ALA A 78 -9.57 -14.37 -11.76
C ALA A 78 -10.41 -15.54 -11.25
N GLY A 79 -10.57 -16.56 -12.06
CA GLY A 79 -11.54 -17.64 -11.81
C GLY A 79 -12.99 -17.16 -12.01
N GLN A 80 -13.90 -17.72 -11.20
CA GLN A 80 -15.32 -17.37 -11.24
C GLN A 80 -15.75 -16.66 -9.95
N PRO A 81 -16.78 -15.81 -9.98
CA PRO A 81 -17.28 -15.17 -8.77
C PRO A 81 -17.82 -16.20 -7.75
N PRO A 82 -17.77 -15.89 -6.45
CA PRO A 82 -17.32 -14.63 -5.85
C PRO A 82 -15.78 -14.50 -5.77
N PHE A 83 -15.27 -13.31 -6.11
CA PHE A 83 -13.83 -13.00 -6.04
C PHE A 83 -13.49 -12.54 -4.63
N ARG A 84 -12.67 -13.31 -3.93
CA ARG A 84 -12.14 -12.92 -2.63
C ARG A 84 -10.83 -12.19 -2.84
N PHE A 85 -10.70 -10.99 -2.27
CA PHE A 85 -9.51 -10.19 -2.40
C PHE A 85 -9.05 -9.62 -1.06
N ALA A 86 -7.77 -9.31 -0.98
CA ALA A 86 -7.16 -8.61 0.16
C ALA A 86 -6.26 -7.51 -0.38
N ILE A 87 -6.52 -6.27 0.00
CA ILE A 87 -5.75 -5.10 -0.40
C ILE A 87 -4.88 -4.69 0.78
N ALA A 88 -3.57 -4.77 0.61
CA ALA A 88 -2.63 -4.19 1.57
C ALA A 88 -2.51 -2.69 1.33
N TYR A 89 -2.55 -1.89 2.38
CA TYR A 89 -2.41 -0.45 2.33
C TYR A 89 -1.62 0.07 3.54
N ASP A 90 -1.10 1.29 3.45
CA ASP A 90 -0.43 1.96 4.55
C ASP A 90 -1.48 2.69 5.41
N ASP A 91 -1.58 2.33 6.69
CA ASP A 91 -2.48 2.98 7.65
C ASP A 91 -2.19 4.48 7.79
N ALA A 92 -0.93 4.89 7.62
CA ALA A 92 -0.55 6.30 7.63
C ALA A 92 -1.14 7.10 6.46
N ALA A 93 -1.51 6.44 5.36
CA ALA A 93 -2.16 7.06 4.22
C ALA A 93 -3.66 7.30 4.44
N VAL A 94 -4.26 6.64 5.44
CA VAL A 94 -5.66 6.79 5.80
C VAL A 94 -5.81 7.98 6.74
N LYS A 95 -6.56 9.01 6.31
CA LYS A 95 -6.76 10.26 7.04
C LYS A 95 -8.20 10.41 7.50
N ALA A 96 -8.37 10.96 8.70
CA ALA A 96 -9.70 11.27 9.21
C ALA A 96 -10.42 12.28 8.29
N GLY A 97 -11.71 12.07 8.07
CA GLY A 97 -12.53 12.92 7.21
C GLY A 97 -12.35 12.70 5.70
N HIS A 98 -11.45 11.82 5.29
CA HIS A 98 -11.33 11.39 3.90
C HIS A 98 -12.35 10.31 3.57
N ARG A 99 -12.68 10.19 2.28
CA ARG A 99 -13.60 9.18 1.76
C ARG A 99 -12.84 8.18 0.93
N TYR A 100 -13.03 6.91 1.27
CA TYR A 100 -12.36 5.80 0.62
C TYR A 100 -13.39 4.89 -0.03
N THR A 101 -13.04 4.35 -1.18
CA THR A 101 -13.89 3.41 -1.92
C THR A 101 -13.06 2.29 -2.50
N VAL A 102 -13.69 1.13 -2.71
CA VAL A 102 -13.10 0.05 -3.49
C VAL A 102 -13.66 0.11 -4.90
N ARG A 103 -12.78 0.11 -5.86
CA ARG A 103 -13.10 -0.09 -7.27
C ARG A 103 -12.60 -1.46 -7.71
N ALA A 104 -13.49 -2.28 -8.23
CA ALA A 104 -13.15 -3.59 -8.77
C ALA A 104 -13.38 -3.61 -10.29
N THR A 105 -12.47 -4.25 -10.99
CA THR A 105 -12.52 -4.40 -12.44
C THR A 105 -12.15 -5.83 -12.83
N VAL A 106 -12.76 -6.34 -13.88
CA VAL A 106 -12.36 -7.57 -14.53
C VAL A 106 -11.98 -7.27 -15.97
N LYS A 107 -10.81 -7.72 -16.37
CA LYS A 107 -10.27 -7.55 -17.72
C LYS A 107 -10.04 -8.90 -18.38
N HIS A 108 -10.26 -8.96 -19.66
CA HIS A 108 -9.93 -10.10 -20.49
C HIS A 108 -9.15 -9.60 -21.71
N GLN A 109 -7.96 -10.13 -21.95
CA GLN A 109 -7.06 -9.70 -23.03
C GLN A 109 -6.85 -8.17 -23.08
N GLY A 110 -6.68 -7.55 -21.88
CA GLY A 110 -6.50 -6.11 -21.74
C GLY A 110 -7.79 -5.27 -21.90
N ARG A 111 -8.92 -5.88 -22.26
CA ARG A 111 -10.21 -5.19 -22.39
C ARG A 111 -11.01 -5.29 -21.11
N LEU A 112 -11.61 -4.17 -20.70
CA LEU A 112 -12.48 -4.12 -19.53
C LEU A 112 -13.78 -4.90 -19.82
N THR A 113 -14.04 -5.92 -19.02
CA THR A 113 -15.24 -6.77 -19.11
C THR A 113 -16.25 -6.41 -18.04
N CYS A 114 -15.80 -6.15 -16.83
CA CYS A 114 -16.67 -5.78 -15.72
C CYS A 114 -16.02 -4.64 -14.93
N THR A 115 -16.83 -3.76 -14.33
CA THR A 115 -16.36 -2.74 -13.39
C THR A 115 -17.45 -2.42 -12.37
N THR A 116 -17.04 -1.87 -11.23
CA THR A 116 -17.98 -1.29 -10.27
C THR A 116 -18.60 -0.03 -10.86
N ASP A 117 -19.92 0.07 -10.77
CA ASP A 117 -20.71 1.23 -11.22
C ASP A 117 -21.14 2.14 -10.06
N THR A 118 -20.96 1.69 -8.84
CA THR A 118 -21.32 2.41 -7.62
C THR A 118 -20.12 2.57 -6.70
N HIS A 119 -20.17 3.61 -5.84
CA HIS A 119 -19.19 3.79 -4.79
C HIS A 119 -19.45 2.81 -3.66
N HIS A 120 -18.43 2.04 -3.30
CA HIS A 120 -18.47 1.14 -2.16
C HIS A 120 -17.58 1.73 -1.03
N PRO A 121 -18.14 2.54 -0.11
CA PRO A 121 -17.39 3.08 1.01
C PRO A 121 -16.88 1.95 1.90
N VAL A 122 -15.62 1.99 2.27
CA VAL A 122 -14.95 0.87 2.95
C VAL A 122 -14.26 1.24 4.25
N LEU A 123 -13.86 2.48 4.39
CA LEU A 123 -13.20 3.01 5.60
C LEU A 123 -13.97 4.23 6.08
N ASP A 124 -14.64 4.12 7.20
CA ASP A 124 -15.30 5.25 7.86
C ASP A 124 -14.46 5.65 9.08
N GLY A 125 -13.39 6.39 8.81
CA GLY A 125 -12.53 7.02 9.80
C GLY A 125 -11.91 6.12 10.88
N ARG A 126 -12.53 4.98 11.20
CA ARG A 126 -12.09 4.02 12.24
C ARG A 126 -12.51 2.58 12.01
N ASN A 127 -13.47 2.31 11.12
CA ASN A 127 -14.00 0.97 10.91
C ASN A 127 -13.85 0.55 9.45
N VAL A 128 -13.38 -0.66 9.24
CA VAL A 128 -13.40 -1.29 7.94
C VAL A 128 -14.81 -1.82 7.69
N ILE A 129 -15.56 -1.20 6.79
CA ILE A 129 -16.87 -1.69 6.38
C ILE A 129 -16.66 -2.60 5.18
N VAL A 130 -16.84 -3.90 5.39
CA VAL A 130 -16.77 -4.90 4.33
C VAL A 130 -18.17 -5.08 3.76
N SER A 131 -18.45 -4.38 2.68
CA SER A 131 -19.67 -4.62 1.89
C SER A 131 -19.31 -5.44 0.66
N PRO A 132 -20.20 -6.35 0.19
CA PRO A 132 -19.98 -7.03 -1.07
C PRO A 132 -19.93 -6.00 -2.21
N VAL A 133 -18.85 -6.02 -2.96
CA VAL A 133 -18.67 -5.11 -4.10
C VAL A 133 -19.46 -5.68 -5.30
N ALA A 134 -20.46 -4.95 -5.75
CA ALA A 134 -21.18 -5.30 -6.96
C ALA A 134 -20.38 -4.83 -8.19
N VAL A 135 -20.16 -5.74 -9.12
CA VAL A 135 -19.48 -5.47 -10.40
C VAL A 135 -20.48 -5.66 -11.51
N LYS A 136 -20.55 -4.71 -12.45
CA LYS A 136 -21.44 -4.77 -13.60
C LYS A 136 -20.67 -5.28 -14.82
N ALA A 137 -21.23 -6.29 -15.48
CA ALA A 137 -20.69 -6.78 -16.73
C ALA A 137 -21.07 -5.83 -17.88
N PHE A 138 -20.15 -5.66 -18.81
CA PHE A 138 -20.40 -5.00 -20.09
C PHE A 138 -20.66 -6.06 -21.16
N THR A 139 -21.78 -5.94 -21.84
CA THR A 139 -22.09 -6.72 -23.02
C THR A 139 -21.52 -6.07 -24.28
#